data_19ea14c1fbd1afac69a2c6afe856cc76
#
_entry.id   19ea14c1fbd1afac69a2c6afe856cc76
#
_cell.length_a   1.000
_cell.length_b   1.000
_cell.length_c   1.000
_cell.angle_alpha   90.00
_cell.angle_beta   90.00
_cell.angle_gamma   90.00
#
_symmetry.space_group_name_H-M   'P 1'
#
loop_
_entity.id
_entity.type
_entity.pdbx_description
1 polymer ?
#
loop_
_entity_poly.entity_id
_entity_poly.type
_entity_poly.pdbx_seq_one_letter_code
_entity_poly.pdbx_strand_id
1 'polypeptide(L)'
;VALNAGAEKDCPVVPFDGQLQIDMDCHVSAKRKNIQLQIIVWNQEQRPVLDVLTEDFQPYSWKNDAESVSLSVMIPSLRLAGGKYTIVIWAADPETMEVLCRVENAATFVMGHHRSTASELLHPAHWSRRQ
;
A
#
# COMPACT_ATOMS: atom_id res chain seq x y z
N VAL A 1 0.91 10.05 7.09
CA VAL A 1 1.28 8.69 6.68
C VAL A 1 2.76 8.46 6.94
N ALA A 2 3.09 7.39 7.58
CA ALA A 2 4.47 6.99 7.82
C ALA A 2 4.72 5.58 7.30
N LEU A 3 5.90 5.36 6.71
CA LEU A 3 6.33 4.04 6.26
C LEU A 3 7.39 3.48 7.18
N ASN A 4 7.34 2.18 7.40
CA ASN A 4 8.33 1.47 8.18
C ASN A 4 8.70 0.15 7.48
N ALA A 5 9.97 0.04 7.10
CA ALA A 5 10.55 -1.20 6.58
C ALA A 5 11.90 -1.49 7.26
N GLY A 6 12.18 -0.80 8.36
CA GLY A 6 13.44 -0.87 9.09
C GLY A 6 13.77 0.47 9.74
N ALA A 7 15.04 0.83 9.81
CA ALA A 7 15.54 1.97 10.58
C ALA A 7 15.35 3.36 9.90
N GLU A 8 15.04 3.40 8.61
CA GLU A 8 14.88 4.66 7.87
C GLU A 8 13.43 5.11 7.86
N LYS A 9 13.19 6.37 8.24
CA LYS A 9 11.84 6.90 8.44
C LYS A 9 11.25 7.63 7.23
N ASP A 10 12.05 8.27 6.38
CA ASP A 10 11.53 9.17 5.35
C ASP A 10 11.33 8.52 3.98
N CYS A 11 12.20 7.61 3.61
CA CYS A 11 12.08 6.85 2.36
C CYS A 11 12.75 5.48 2.58
N PRO A 12 12.05 4.51 3.16
CA PRO A 12 12.66 3.25 3.50
C PRO A 12 13.07 2.46 2.25
N VAL A 13 14.13 1.69 2.41
CA VAL A 13 14.57 0.71 1.40
C VAL A 13 14.00 -0.65 1.80
N VAL A 14 13.17 -1.22 0.94
CA VAL A 14 12.56 -2.52 1.15
C VAL A 14 13.35 -3.56 0.34
N PRO A 15 13.92 -4.58 0.97
CA PRO A 15 14.58 -5.65 0.22
C PRO A 15 13.55 -6.47 -0.56
N PHE A 16 14.00 -7.13 -1.62
CA PHE A 16 13.14 -8.05 -2.37
C PHE A 16 12.57 -9.12 -1.44
N ASP A 17 11.29 -9.41 -1.57
CA ASP A 17 10.52 -10.30 -0.70
C ASP A 17 10.43 -9.83 0.76
N GLY A 18 10.80 -8.59 1.03
CA GLY A 18 10.66 -7.97 2.33
C GLY A 18 9.24 -7.47 2.61
N GLN A 19 9.05 -6.95 3.80
CA GLN A 19 7.75 -6.42 4.22
C GLN A 19 7.78 -4.90 4.31
N LEU A 20 6.62 -4.29 4.07
CA LEU A 20 6.41 -2.86 4.23
C LEU A 20 5.22 -2.64 5.15
N GLN A 21 5.41 -1.88 6.21
CA GLN A 21 4.34 -1.42 7.07
C GLN A 21 3.99 0.02 6.74
N ILE A 22 2.71 0.28 6.60
CA ILE A 22 2.18 1.62 6.35
C ILE A 22 1.31 2.00 7.54
N ASP A 23 1.73 3.03 8.26
CA ASP A 23 0.98 3.59 9.38
C ASP A 23 0.31 4.88 8.95
N MET A 24 -0.96 5.02 9.27
CA MET A 24 -1.72 6.20 8.90
C MET A 24 -2.69 6.61 10.00
N ASP A 25 -2.84 7.92 10.16
CA ASP A 25 -3.84 8.51 11.03
C ASP A 25 -4.94 9.12 10.17
N CYS A 26 -6.18 8.74 10.45
CA CYS A 26 -7.34 9.15 9.70
C CYS A 26 -8.31 9.92 10.60
N HIS A 27 -8.79 11.06 10.11
CA HIS A 27 -9.93 11.75 10.70
C HIS A 27 -11.18 11.45 9.91
N VAL A 28 -12.21 11.00 10.59
CA VAL A 28 -13.47 10.60 9.96
C VAL A 28 -14.62 11.43 10.56
N SER A 29 -15.50 11.94 9.70
CA SER A 29 -16.73 12.57 10.15
C SER A 29 -17.60 11.57 10.92
N ALA A 30 -18.17 11.99 12.05
CA ALA A 30 -19.04 11.16 12.91
C ALA A 30 -20.26 10.58 12.18
N LYS A 31 -20.60 11.09 11.01
CA LYS A 31 -21.73 10.63 10.20
C LYS A 31 -21.39 9.40 9.31
N ARG A 32 -20.13 9.05 9.18
CA ARG A 32 -19.69 7.94 8.33
C ARG A 32 -19.52 6.69 9.18
N LYS A 33 -20.18 5.60 8.80
CA LYS A 33 -20.11 4.32 9.53
C LYS A 33 -19.09 3.36 8.95
N ASN A 34 -18.97 3.33 7.63
CA ASN A 34 -18.06 2.44 6.92
C ASN A 34 -17.25 3.23 5.90
N ILE A 35 -15.99 2.90 5.80
CA ILE A 35 -15.09 3.49 4.80
C ILE A 35 -14.27 2.37 4.21
N GLN A 36 -14.22 2.35 2.89
CA GLN A 36 -13.30 1.52 2.14
C GLN A 36 -12.01 2.29 1.92
N LEU A 37 -10.91 1.69 2.30
CA LEU A 37 -9.58 2.24 2.02
C LEU A 37 -8.91 1.43 0.92
N GLN A 38 -8.28 2.13 0.02
CA GLN A 38 -7.48 1.55 -1.06
C GLN A 38 -6.10 2.18 -1.04
N ILE A 39 -5.09 1.35 -1.01
CA ILE A 39 -3.69 1.76 -1.12
C ILE A 39 -3.19 1.32 -2.49
N ILE A 40 -2.72 2.26 -3.29
CA ILE A 40 -2.21 1.99 -4.62
C ILE A 40 -0.72 2.31 -4.62
N VAL A 41 0.07 1.38 -5.08
CA VAL A 41 1.51 1.58 -5.27
C VAL A 41 1.76 1.88 -6.74
N TRP A 42 2.43 2.99 -7.01
CA TRP A 42 2.76 3.48 -8.34
C TRP A 42 4.26 3.42 -8.57
N ASN A 43 4.66 3.04 -9.79
CA ASN A 43 6.07 3.10 -10.19
C ASN A 43 6.48 4.52 -10.61
N GLN A 44 7.74 4.70 -11.01
CA GLN A 44 8.26 6.00 -11.45
C GLN A 44 7.61 6.51 -12.74
N GLU A 45 7.04 5.64 -13.56
CA GLU A 45 6.34 5.97 -14.79
C GLU A 45 4.87 6.30 -14.55
N GLN A 46 4.48 6.42 -13.27
CA GLN A 46 3.12 6.72 -12.82
C GLN A 46 2.10 5.67 -13.25
N ARG A 47 2.51 4.40 -13.19
CA ARG A 47 1.63 3.27 -13.44
C ARG A 47 1.36 2.53 -12.14
N PRO A 48 0.10 2.16 -11.88
CA PRO A 48 -0.21 1.34 -10.71
C PRO A 48 0.37 -0.07 -10.88
N VAL A 49 1.02 -0.56 -9.84
CA VAL A 49 1.64 -1.90 -9.84
C VAL A 49 1.11 -2.80 -8.74
N LEU A 50 0.45 -2.24 -7.73
CA LEU A 50 -0.10 -3.01 -6.61
C LEU A 50 -1.29 -2.27 -6.01
N ASP A 51 -2.36 -3.02 -5.72
CA ASP A 51 -3.53 -2.54 -5.00
C ASP A 51 -3.71 -3.33 -3.70
N VAL A 52 -4.04 -2.61 -2.63
CA VAL A 52 -4.45 -3.20 -1.35
C VAL A 52 -5.79 -2.59 -0.95
N LEU A 53 -6.80 -3.43 -0.82
CA LEU A 53 -8.18 -3.02 -0.56
C LEU A 53 -8.66 -3.56 0.78
N THR A 54 -9.31 -2.71 1.57
CA THR A 54 -9.93 -3.18 2.83
C THR A 54 -11.07 -4.14 2.59
N GLU A 55 -11.81 -3.99 1.49
CA GLU A 55 -12.95 -4.85 1.18
C GLU A 55 -12.59 -6.32 0.95
N ASP A 56 -11.36 -6.61 0.53
CA ASP A 56 -10.88 -7.98 0.37
C ASP A 56 -10.89 -8.75 1.68
N PHE A 57 -10.87 -8.03 2.78
CA PHE A 57 -10.82 -8.59 4.13
C PHE A 57 -12.03 -8.27 4.99
N GLN A 58 -12.66 -7.16 4.84
CA GLN A 58 -13.88 -6.61 5.44
C GLN A 58 -13.77 -5.08 5.47
N PRO A 59 -14.84 -4.33 5.15
CA PRO A 59 -14.80 -2.88 5.27
C PRO A 59 -14.49 -2.49 6.72
N TYR A 60 -13.64 -1.50 6.89
CA TYR A 60 -13.34 -1.02 8.22
C TYR A 60 -14.53 -0.22 8.76
N SER A 61 -15.13 -0.68 9.86
CA SER A 61 -16.24 0.00 10.52
C SER A 61 -15.75 0.97 11.56
N TRP A 62 -16.16 2.23 11.42
CA TRP A 62 -15.85 3.28 12.36
C TRP A 62 -16.96 3.40 13.39
N LYS A 63 -16.60 3.53 14.68
CA LYS A 63 -17.57 3.86 15.71
C LYS A 63 -18.03 5.32 15.53
N ASN A 64 -19.30 5.57 15.79
CA ASN A 64 -19.94 6.88 15.54
C ASN A 64 -19.29 8.06 16.26
N ASP A 65 -18.48 7.83 17.26
CA ASP A 65 -17.83 8.82 18.10
C ASP A 65 -16.31 8.93 17.87
N ALA A 66 -15.76 8.18 16.93
CA ALA A 66 -14.34 8.23 16.63
C ALA A 66 -14.03 9.36 15.64
N GLU A 67 -13.42 10.43 16.12
CA GLU A 67 -12.93 11.52 15.26
C GLU A 67 -11.58 11.19 14.62
N SER A 68 -10.80 10.34 15.26
CA SER A 68 -9.46 9.99 14.80
C SER A 68 -9.21 8.50 15.00
N VAL A 69 -8.64 7.86 13.99
CA VAL A 69 -8.28 6.45 14.03
C VAL A 69 -6.89 6.25 13.45
N SER A 70 -6.07 5.51 14.18
CA SER A 70 -4.74 5.09 13.72
C SER A 70 -4.83 3.69 13.15
N LEU A 71 -4.37 3.52 11.92
CA LEU A 71 -4.36 2.24 11.21
C LEU A 71 -2.94 1.84 10.84
N SER A 72 -2.69 0.56 10.87
CA SER A 72 -1.44 -0.02 10.39
C SER A 72 -1.75 -1.12 9.39
N VAL A 73 -1.13 -1.04 8.22
CA VAL A 73 -1.25 -2.04 7.16
C VAL A 73 0.11 -2.67 6.93
N MET A 74 0.16 -3.98 7.01
CA MET A 74 1.37 -4.74 6.73
C MET A 74 1.24 -5.41 5.36
N ILE A 75 2.16 -5.10 4.46
CA ILE A 75 2.26 -5.76 3.16
C ILE A 75 3.45 -6.72 3.25
N PRO A 76 3.20 -8.03 3.34
CA PRO A 76 4.28 -9.02 3.40
C PRO A 76 4.81 -9.32 2.01
N SER A 77 6.05 -9.78 1.95
CA SER A 77 6.62 -10.39 0.74
C SER A 77 6.50 -9.54 -0.52
N LEU A 78 6.93 -8.28 -0.46
CA LEU A 78 6.97 -7.41 -1.62
C LEU A 78 7.98 -7.92 -2.64
N ARG A 79 7.50 -8.23 -3.84
CA ARG A 79 8.30 -8.78 -4.95
C ARG A 79 8.25 -7.85 -6.15
N LEU A 80 8.58 -6.59 -5.92
CA LEU A 80 8.65 -5.58 -6.96
C LEU A 80 10.08 -5.41 -7.43
N ALA A 81 10.25 -5.04 -8.70
CA ALA A 81 11.54 -4.71 -9.28
C ALA A 81 12.21 -3.56 -8.55
N GLY A 82 13.53 -3.47 -8.61
CA GLY A 82 14.28 -2.36 -8.05
C GLY A 82 13.82 -1.02 -8.61
N GLY A 83 13.66 -0.03 -7.77
CA GLY A 83 13.23 1.30 -8.17
C GLY A 83 12.50 2.02 -7.05
N LYS A 84 12.06 3.23 -7.36
CA LYS A 84 11.32 4.09 -6.44
C LYS A 84 9.83 3.96 -6.71
N TYR A 85 9.06 3.83 -5.63
CA TYR A 85 7.61 3.68 -5.68
C TYR A 85 6.93 4.74 -4.82
N THR A 86 5.74 5.13 -5.24
CA THR A 86 4.93 6.14 -4.54
C THR A 86 3.61 5.51 -4.12
N ILE A 87 3.16 5.85 -2.92
CA ILE A 87 1.91 5.39 -2.35
C ILE A 87 0.85 6.47 -2.52
N VAL A 88 -0.30 6.04 -3.04
CA VAL A 88 -1.53 6.83 -3.14
C VAL A 88 -2.57 6.15 -2.29
N ILE A 89 -3.31 6.92 -1.50
CA ILE A 89 -4.36 6.41 -0.63
C ILE A 89 -5.69 7.02 -1.03
N TRP A 90 -6.68 6.17 -1.24
CA TRP A 90 -8.06 6.57 -1.49
C TRP A 90 -8.94 6.10 -0.34
N ALA A 91 -9.86 6.96 0.05
CA ALA A 91 -10.97 6.59 0.92
C ALA A 91 -12.27 6.76 0.15
N ALA A 92 -13.13 5.76 0.18
CA ALA A 92 -14.38 5.76 -0.54
C ALA A 92 -15.53 5.26 0.32
N ASP A 93 -16.74 5.66 -0.03
CA ASP A 93 -17.95 5.08 0.52
C ASP A 93 -18.18 3.70 -0.13
N PRO A 94 -18.24 2.60 0.64
CA PRO A 94 -18.37 1.27 0.06
C PRO A 94 -19.73 1.02 -0.62
N GLU A 95 -20.77 1.77 -0.27
CA GLU A 95 -22.11 1.60 -0.85
C GLU A 95 -22.26 2.36 -2.17
N THR A 96 -21.79 3.61 -2.21
CA THR A 96 -21.95 4.48 -3.38
C THR A 96 -20.73 4.52 -4.27
N MET A 97 -19.59 4.03 -3.80
CA MET A 97 -18.27 4.12 -4.44
C MET A 97 -17.79 5.55 -4.67
N GLU A 98 -18.41 6.50 -3.97
CA GLU A 98 -17.96 7.89 -3.99
C GLU A 98 -16.60 8.03 -3.32
N VAL A 99 -15.66 8.68 -4.01
CA VAL A 99 -14.34 8.98 -3.44
C VAL A 99 -14.47 10.12 -2.45
N LEU A 100 -14.21 9.84 -1.18
CA LEU A 100 -14.31 10.80 -0.09
C LEU A 100 -13.02 11.60 0.09
N CYS A 101 -11.90 10.92 -0.13
CA CYS A 101 -10.58 11.52 0.02
C CYS A 101 -9.58 10.78 -0.87
N ARG A 102 -8.65 11.54 -1.46
CA ARG A 102 -7.54 11.01 -2.22
C ARG A 102 -6.27 11.72 -1.79
N VAL A 103 -5.28 10.96 -1.35
CA VAL A 103 -3.97 11.47 -0.96
C VAL A 103 -2.95 10.97 -1.97
N GLU A 104 -2.49 11.85 -2.84
CA GLU A 104 -1.40 11.58 -3.77
C GLU A 104 -0.05 11.80 -3.08
N ASN A 105 0.95 11.05 -3.46
CA ASN A 105 2.27 11.13 -2.85
C ASN A 105 2.22 11.03 -1.32
N ALA A 106 1.39 10.14 -0.81
CA ALA A 106 1.25 9.96 0.64
C ALA A 106 2.56 9.55 1.28
N ALA A 107 3.33 8.72 0.60
CA ALA A 107 4.67 8.31 1.01
C ALA A 107 5.42 7.69 -0.18
N THR A 108 6.73 7.52 -0.02
CA THR A 108 7.58 6.88 -1.03
C THR A 108 8.48 5.84 -0.38
N PHE A 109 8.83 4.81 -1.14
CA PHE A 109 9.81 3.82 -0.74
C PHE A 109 10.65 3.36 -1.94
N VAL A 110 11.75 2.68 -1.66
CA VAL A 110 12.66 2.16 -2.69
C VAL A 110 12.75 0.65 -2.50
N MET A 111 12.61 -0.09 -3.61
CA MET A 111 12.94 -1.51 -3.62
C MET A 111 14.44 -1.69 -3.85
N GLY A 112 15.09 -2.38 -2.92
CA GLY A 112 16.54 -2.58 -2.92
C GLY A 112 17.04 -3.70 -3.85
N HIS A 113 16.28 -4.06 -4.87
CA HIS A 113 16.68 -5.10 -5.82
C HIS A 113 17.51 -4.50 -6.95
N HIS A 114 18.67 -5.08 -7.22
CA HIS A 114 19.65 -4.50 -8.15
C HIS A 114 19.56 -5.03 -9.58
N ARG A 115 18.65 -5.96 -9.87
CA ARG A 115 18.49 -6.50 -11.22
C ARG A 115 17.56 -5.61 -12.05
N SER A 116 17.99 -5.34 -13.28
CA SER A 116 17.09 -4.80 -14.28
C SER A 116 16.13 -5.90 -14.74
N THR A 117 14.85 -5.62 -14.71
CA THR A 117 13.80 -6.57 -15.10
C THR A 117 12.81 -5.90 -16.07
N ALA A 118 12.14 -6.73 -16.85
CA ALA A 118 11.17 -6.23 -17.84
C ALA A 118 9.85 -5.79 -17.23
N SER A 119 9.55 -6.22 -15.99
CA SER A 119 8.30 -5.89 -15.31
C SER A 119 8.54 -5.64 -13.82
N GLU A 120 7.60 -4.94 -13.20
CA GLU A 120 7.67 -4.55 -11.78
C GLU A 120 7.39 -5.73 -10.85
N LEU A 121 6.58 -6.68 -11.27
CA LEU A 121 6.26 -7.83 -10.45
C LEU A 121 7.17 -9.01 -10.78
N LEU A 122 7.90 -9.48 -9.79
CA LEU A 122 8.81 -10.63 -9.91
C LEU A 122 8.20 -11.82 -9.15
N HIS A 123 7.97 -12.91 -9.87
CA HIS A 123 7.38 -14.10 -9.27
C HIS A 123 8.42 -15.22 -9.20
N PRO A 124 8.69 -15.79 -8.02
CA PRO A 124 9.59 -16.93 -7.90
C PRO A 124 8.99 -18.17 -8.57
N ALA A 125 9.84 -18.97 -9.16
CA ALA A 125 9.45 -20.22 -9.82
C ALA A 125 10.50 -21.31 -9.59
N HIS A 126 10.05 -22.55 -9.63
CA HIS A 126 10.94 -23.70 -9.60
C HIS A 126 11.32 -24.14 -11.01
N TRP A 127 12.60 -24.26 -11.23
CA TRP A 127 13.13 -24.76 -12.50
C TRP A 127 13.66 -26.17 -12.33
N SER A 128 13.26 -27.05 -13.23
CA SER A 128 13.78 -28.41 -13.28
C SER A 128 14.08 -28.82 -14.72
N ARG A 129 15.12 -29.65 -14.87
CA ARG A 129 15.45 -30.19 -16.19
C ARG A 129 14.56 -31.39 -16.48
N ARG A 130 13.93 -31.39 -17.63
CA ARG A 130 13.18 -32.56 -18.11
C ARG A 130 14.17 -33.61 -18.63
N GLN A 131 13.89 -34.81 -18.28
CA GLN A 131 14.65 -35.97 -18.79
C GLN A 131 13.97 -36.55 -20.03
#